data_37730161551c3bc1e169642de76fece5
#
_entry.id   37730161551c3bc1e169642de76fece5
#
_cell.length_a   1.000
_cell.length_b   1.000
_cell.length_c   1.000
_cell.angle_alpha   90.00
_cell.angle_beta   90.00
_cell.angle_gamma   90.00
#
_symmetry.space_group_name_H-M   'P 1'
#
loop_
_entity.id
_entity.type
_entity.pdbx_description
1 polymer ?
#
loop_
_entity_poly.entity_id
_entity_poly.type
_entity_poly.pdbx_seq_one_letter_code
_entity_poly.pdbx_strand_id
1 'polypeptide(L)'
;MQAAETSRVAIVTGGAGGLGLPIAARLAAKGHKVAIWDISGERAKAAASKLPDAKGYVVDVTDAAAVAATTAKVVADLGPLGILVTCAGHNGPLKEFAEYPLDGWRFVMSLNLDAVFHCCQAGVREMLKTGYGRIVNMASIAGKEGNPNAVAYSASKAGVIGLTKSIGKELATTQIRVNCVTPAAIATDMLDQLTPEFRAYVTSKIPVGRLGRAEEVASLVTWLASEECSFSTGAVFDISGGRATY
;
A
#
# COMPACT_ATOMS: atom_id res chain seq x y z
N MET A 1 -3.34 -17.95 -25.88
CA MET A 1 -3.48 -16.48 -25.85
C MET A 1 -4.08 -16.13 -24.50
N GLN A 2 -3.37 -15.42 -23.63
CA GLN A 2 -3.97 -14.84 -22.43
C GLN A 2 -5.00 -13.80 -22.88
N ALA A 3 -6.22 -13.86 -22.37
CA ALA A 3 -7.21 -12.82 -22.59
C ALA A 3 -6.62 -11.49 -22.05
N ALA A 4 -6.83 -10.40 -22.78
CA ALA A 4 -6.40 -9.09 -22.33
C ALA A 4 -7.09 -8.79 -20.99
N GLU A 5 -6.30 -8.39 -19.98
CA GLU A 5 -6.83 -8.02 -18.66
C GLU A 5 -7.81 -6.85 -18.81
N THR A 6 -8.96 -6.93 -18.14
CA THR A 6 -9.97 -5.87 -18.22
C THR A 6 -9.41 -4.58 -17.60
N SER A 7 -9.41 -3.48 -18.36
CA SER A 7 -9.01 -2.16 -17.84
C SER A 7 -9.91 -1.75 -16.65
N ARG A 8 -9.29 -1.34 -15.56
CA ARG A 8 -9.95 -0.97 -14.29
C ARG A 8 -9.47 0.38 -13.80
N VAL A 9 -10.25 1.03 -12.95
CA VAL A 9 -9.78 2.18 -12.19
C VAL A 9 -9.04 1.68 -10.95
N ALA A 10 -7.81 2.19 -10.75
CA ALA A 10 -6.95 1.88 -9.62
C ALA A 10 -6.70 3.14 -8.78
N ILE A 11 -6.93 3.09 -7.47
CA ILE A 11 -6.49 4.11 -6.51
C ILE A 11 -5.18 3.64 -5.88
N VAL A 12 -4.16 4.50 -5.87
CA VAL A 12 -2.90 4.27 -5.16
C VAL A 12 -2.67 5.42 -4.18
N THR A 13 -2.77 5.16 -2.87
CA THR A 13 -2.50 6.17 -1.83
C THR A 13 -1.00 6.32 -1.61
N GLY A 14 -0.51 7.54 -1.32
CA GLY A 14 0.93 7.82 -1.32
C GLY A 14 1.57 7.56 -2.70
N GLY A 15 0.77 7.67 -3.76
CA GLY A 15 1.13 7.28 -5.13
C GLY A 15 2.13 8.20 -5.81
N ALA A 16 2.51 9.31 -5.18
CA ALA A 16 3.45 10.28 -5.76
C ALA A 16 4.92 10.01 -5.39
N GLY A 17 5.23 8.94 -4.65
CA GLY A 17 6.61 8.63 -4.26
C GLY A 17 6.75 7.24 -3.65
N GLY A 18 7.93 6.95 -3.13
CA GLY A 18 8.24 5.71 -2.43
C GLY A 18 7.88 4.46 -3.25
N LEU A 19 7.11 3.56 -2.65
CA LEU A 19 6.61 2.35 -3.34
C LEU A 19 5.37 2.65 -4.20
N GLY A 20 4.63 3.71 -3.89
CA GLY A 20 3.37 4.03 -4.57
C GLY A 20 3.57 4.37 -6.04
N LEU A 21 4.59 5.16 -6.38
CA LEU A 21 4.82 5.59 -7.77
C LEU A 21 5.21 4.43 -8.71
N PRO A 22 6.15 3.52 -8.37
CA PRO A 22 6.44 2.34 -9.18
C PRO A 22 5.23 1.41 -9.34
N ILE A 23 4.40 1.27 -8.31
CA ILE A 23 3.15 0.49 -8.37
C ILE A 23 2.16 1.16 -9.33
N ALA A 24 1.93 2.48 -9.19
CA ALA A 24 1.07 3.24 -10.08
C ALA A 24 1.51 3.14 -11.54
N ALA A 25 2.82 3.30 -11.78
CA ALA A 25 3.40 3.18 -13.12
C ALA A 25 3.16 1.80 -13.73
N ARG A 26 3.33 0.74 -12.95
CA ARG A 26 3.14 -0.63 -13.44
C ARG A 26 1.65 -0.95 -13.70
N LEU A 27 0.73 -0.44 -12.87
CA LEU A 27 -0.71 -0.55 -13.12
C LEU A 27 -1.12 0.20 -14.39
N ALA A 28 -0.62 1.42 -14.59
CA ALA A 28 -0.86 2.19 -15.81
C ALA A 28 -0.31 1.47 -17.06
N ALA A 29 0.89 0.88 -16.98
CA ALA A 29 1.48 0.09 -18.05
C ALA A 29 0.69 -1.18 -18.39
N LYS A 30 -0.15 -1.67 -17.47
CA LYS A 30 -1.10 -2.76 -17.70
C LYS A 30 -2.44 -2.29 -18.30
N GLY A 31 -2.59 -1.00 -18.56
CA GLY A 31 -3.79 -0.41 -19.17
C GLY A 31 -4.88 -0.04 -18.16
N HIS A 32 -4.56 0.03 -16.86
CA HIS A 32 -5.48 0.54 -15.86
C HIS A 32 -5.46 2.08 -15.81
N LYS A 33 -6.61 2.70 -15.54
CA LYS A 33 -6.68 4.13 -15.23
C LYS A 33 -6.28 4.35 -13.79
N VAL A 34 -5.30 5.22 -13.52
CA VAL A 34 -4.72 5.34 -12.18
C VAL A 34 -5.05 6.68 -11.52
N ALA A 35 -5.69 6.62 -10.35
CA ALA A 35 -5.86 7.75 -9.44
C ALA A 35 -4.69 7.76 -8.45
N ILE A 36 -3.81 8.74 -8.58
CA ILE A 36 -2.70 8.97 -7.66
C ILE A 36 -3.18 9.87 -6.53
N TRP A 37 -3.21 9.33 -5.32
CA TRP A 37 -3.55 10.07 -4.11
C TRP A 37 -2.30 10.45 -3.34
N ASP A 38 -2.17 11.74 -3.01
CA ASP A 38 -1.09 12.24 -2.16
C ASP A 38 -1.62 13.44 -1.36
N ILE A 39 -1.03 13.71 -0.20
CA ILE A 39 -1.35 14.90 0.59
C ILE A 39 -0.88 16.17 -0.12
N SER A 40 0.14 16.07 -0.96
CA SER A 40 0.62 17.16 -1.80
C SER A 40 0.00 17.08 -3.20
N GLY A 41 -0.86 18.04 -3.52
CA GLY A 41 -1.49 18.15 -4.84
C GLY A 41 -0.48 18.36 -5.97
N GLU A 42 0.59 19.08 -5.71
CA GLU A 42 1.67 19.30 -6.68
C GLU A 42 2.36 17.96 -7.02
N ARG A 43 2.74 17.19 -6.00
CA ARG A 43 3.36 15.87 -6.19
C ARG A 43 2.42 14.90 -6.89
N ALA A 44 1.13 14.85 -6.49
CA ALA A 44 0.14 13.99 -7.13
C ALA A 44 -0.02 14.31 -8.62
N LYS A 45 -0.12 15.60 -8.97
CA LYS A 45 -0.23 16.08 -10.35
C LYS A 45 1.03 15.77 -11.16
N ALA A 46 2.21 16.05 -10.61
CA ALA A 46 3.48 15.79 -11.26
C ALA A 46 3.75 14.28 -11.49
N ALA A 47 3.32 13.42 -10.57
CA ALA A 47 3.40 11.98 -10.74
C ALA A 47 2.43 11.48 -11.82
N ALA A 48 1.19 11.93 -11.79
CA ALA A 48 0.17 11.55 -12.77
C ALA A 48 0.54 11.97 -14.20
N SER A 49 1.15 13.15 -14.39
CA SER A 49 1.55 13.62 -15.72
C SER A 49 2.60 12.75 -16.42
N LYS A 50 3.29 11.87 -15.69
CA LYS A 50 4.30 10.93 -16.22
C LYS A 50 3.71 9.58 -16.64
N LEU A 51 2.43 9.34 -16.39
CA LEU A 51 1.80 8.04 -16.58
C LEU A 51 0.63 8.16 -17.56
N PRO A 52 0.39 7.16 -18.42
CA PRO A 52 -0.79 7.13 -19.26
C PRO A 52 -2.05 6.97 -18.39
N ASP A 53 -3.14 7.61 -18.80
CA ASP A 53 -4.46 7.50 -18.16
C ASP A 53 -4.47 7.67 -16.64
N ALA A 54 -3.61 8.58 -16.12
CA ALA A 54 -3.50 8.84 -14.70
C ALA A 54 -3.96 10.25 -14.33
N LYS A 55 -4.55 10.37 -13.12
CA LYS A 55 -5.01 11.64 -12.55
C LYS A 55 -4.58 11.78 -11.09
N GLY A 56 -4.06 12.95 -10.73
CA GLY A 56 -3.66 13.26 -9.35
C GLY A 56 -4.81 13.83 -8.54
N TYR A 57 -4.91 13.41 -7.28
CA TYR A 57 -5.90 13.89 -6.30
C TYR A 57 -5.22 14.25 -4.99
N VAL A 58 -5.63 15.37 -4.39
CA VAL A 58 -5.18 15.78 -3.05
C VAL A 58 -6.07 15.12 -2.03
N VAL A 59 -5.49 14.31 -1.15
CA VAL A 59 -6.23 13.61 -0.10
C VAL A 59 -5.38 13.48 1.14
N ASP A 60 -5.89 13.95 2.27
CA ASP A 60 -5.43 13.48 3.57
C ASP A 60 -6.18 12.18 3.88
N VAL A 61 -5.47 11.06 3.83
CA VAL A 61 -6.06 9.73 4.06
C VAL A 61 -6.45 9.50 5.53
N THR A 62 -6.01 10.36 6.45
CA THR A 62 -6.41 10.33 7.86
C THR A 62 -7.80 10.92 8.08
N ASP A 63 -8.31 11.70 7.12
CA ASP A 63 -9.67 12.24 7.12
C ASP A 63 -10.62 11.29 6.37
N ALA A 64 -11.46 10.57 7.11
CA ALA A 64 -12.42 9.64 6.55
C ALA A 64 -13.43 10.28 5.58
N ALA A 65 -13.84 11.54 5.83
CA ALA A 65 -14.77 12.27 4.97
C ALA A 65 -14.09 12.66 3.65
N ALA A 66 -12.86 13.14 3.70
CA ALA A 66 -12.05 13.43 2.52
C ALA A 66 -11.81 12.17 1.67
N VAL A 67 -11.50 11.03 2.30
CA VAL A 67 -11.35 9.74 1.62
C VAL A 67 -12.64 9.35 0.90
N ALA A 68 -13.79 9.39 1.57
CA ALA A 68 -15.08 9.03 0.98
C ALA A 68 -15.43 9.95 -0.21
N ALA A 69 -15.30 11.27 -0.03
CA ALA A 69 -15.58 12.26 -1.07
C ALA A 69 -14.66 12.09 -2.29
N THR A 70 -13.37 11.86 -2.06
CA THR A 70 -12.41 11.69 -3.16
C THR A 70 -12.58 10.34 -3.86
N THR A 71 -12.98 9.28 -3.15
CA THR A 71 -13.34 8.01 -3.79
C THR A 71 -14.49 8.19 -4.76
N ALA A 72 -15.57 8.87 -4.34
CA ALA A 72 -16.71 9.17 -5.21
C ALA A 72 -16.29 10.03 -6.41
N LYS A 73 -15.41 11.02 -6.20
CA LYS A 73 -14.85 11.84 -7.28
C LYS A 73 -14.03 11.03 -8.28
N VAL A 74 -13.20 10.09 -7.82
CA VAL A 74 -12.44 9.18 -8.70
C VAL A 74 -13.38 8.35 -9.56
N VAL A 75 -14.44 7.80 -8.97
CA VAL A 75 -15.45 7.01 -9.71
C VAL A 75 -16.16 7.87 -10.76
N ALA A 76 -16.51 9.11 -10.44
CA ALA A 76 -17.13 10.02 -11.40
C ALA A 76 -16.17 10.42 -12.55
N ASP A 77 -14.90 10.64 -12.24
CA ASP A 77 -13.91 11.11 -13.21
C ASP A 77 -13.37 9.99 -14.13
N LEU A 78 -13.12 8.79 -13.60
CA LEU A 78 -12.38 7.73 -14.27
C LEU A 78 -13.20 6.48 -14.56
N GLY A 79 -14.29 6.29 -13.84
CA GLY A 79 -15.16 5.12 -13.94
C GLY A 79 -15.13 4.21 -12.70
N PRO A 80 -15.74 3.03 -12.77
CA PRO A 80 -15.91 2.15 -11.61
C PRO A 80 -14.58 1.69 -11.01
N LEU A 81 -14.48 1.79 -9.68
CA LEU A 81 -13.30 1.37 -8.92
C LEU A 81 -13.15 -0.16 -8.93
N GLY A 82 -12.00 -0.65 -9.35
CA GLY A 82 -11.68 -2.07 -9.34
C GLY A 82 -10.44 -2.44 -8.54
N ILE A 83 -9.53 -1.48 -8.31
CA ILE A 83 -8.25 -1.73 -7.62
C ILE A 83 -8.00 -0.64 -6.57
N LEU A 84 -7.59 -1.06 -5.37
CA LEU A 84 -7.13 -0.16 -4.32
C LEU A 84 -5.78 -0.64 -3.77
N VAL A 85 -4.78 0.24 -3.77
CA VAL A 85 -3.47 -0.03 -3.14
C VAL A 85 -3.19 1.01 -2.08
N THR A 86 -3.05 0.60 -0.82
CA THR A 86 -2.82 1.51 0.32
C THR A 86 -1.34 1.62 0.62
N CYS A 87 -0.64 2.57 -0.01
CA CYS A 87 0.82 2.78 0.16
C CYS A 87 1.17 3.96 1.07
N ALA A 88 0.23 4.85 1.38
CA ALA A 88 0.49 5.95 2.30
C ALA A 88 0.93 5.43 3.66
N GLY A 89 1.97 6.02 4.23
CA GLY A 89 2.48 5.62 5.53
C GLY A 89 3.78 6.34 5.89
N HIS A 90 4.13 6.28 7.17
CA HIS A 90 5.32 6.90 7.73
C HIS A 90 5.90 6.05 8.86
N ASN A 91 7.23 6.01 9.01
CA ASN A 91 7.88 5.25 10.08
C ASN A 91 7.63 5.83 11.48
N GLY A 92 7.35 7.13 11.55
CA GLY A 92 7.26 7.86 12.81
C GLY A 92 8.63 8.08 13.47
N PRO A 93 8.64 8.51 14.73
CA PRO A 93 9.85 8.61 15.52
C PRO A 93 10.52 7.23 15.72
N LEU A 94 11.85 7.22 15.77
CA LEU A 94 12.64 6.07 16.20
C LEU A 94 13.17 6.35 17.60
N LYS A 95 12.54 5.76 18.62
CA LYS A 95 12.82 5.99 20.03
C LYS A 95 12.66 4.71 20.84
N GLU A 96 13.41 4.59 21.93
CA GLU A 96 13.20 3.54 22.92
C GLU A 96 11.77 3.58 23.46
N PHE A 97 11.23 2.43 23.82
CA PHE A 97 9.83 2.29 24.20
C PHE A 97 9.45 3.20 25.39
N ALA A 98 10.31 3.27 26.39
CA ALA A 98 10.04 4.08 27.59
C ALA A 98 9.95 5.60 27.29
N GLU A 99 10.58 6.06 26.21
CA GLU A 99 10.63 7.47 25.82
C GLU A 99 9.85 7.74 24.53
N TYR A 100 9.06 6.78 24.05
CA TYR A 100 8.32 6.95 22.81
C TYR A 100 7.21 8.00 22.98
N PRO A 101 7.20 9.08 22.17
CA PRO A 101 6.25 10.18 22.34
C PRO A 101 4.84 9.77 21.96
N LEU A 102 3.85 10.15 22.78
CA LEU A 102 2.45 9.77 22.58
C LEU A 102 1.83 10.39 21.32
N ASP A 103 2.23 11.59 20.96
CA ASP A 103 1.82 12.24 19.70
C ASP A 103 2.38 11.51 18.48
N GLY A 104 3.64 11.08 18.56
CA GLY A 104 4.24 10.20 17.53
C GLY A 104 3.51 8.87 17.38
N TRP A 105 3.09 8.26 18.49
CA TRP A 105 2.25 7.06 18.47
C TRP A 105 0.93 7.32 17.74
N ARG A 106 0.19 8.36 18.15
CA ARG A 106 -1.10 8.73 17.56
C ARG A 106 -0.99 9.04 16.08
N PHE A 107 0.03 9.81 15.67
CA PHE A 107 0.30 10.13 14.28
C PHE A 107 0.50 8.87 13.43
N VAL A 108 1.36 7.94 13.90
CA VAL A 108 1.64 6.71 13.17
C VAL A 108 0.42 5.80 13.08
N MET A 109 -0.33 5.65 14.17
CA MET A 109 -1.55 4.83 14.18
C MET A 109 -2.60 5.40 13.23
N SER A 110 -2.84 6.70 13.27
CA SER A 110 -3.79 7.38 12.38
C SER A 110 -3.41 7.23 10.92
N LEU A 111 -2.14 7.44 10.56
CA LEU A 111 -1.72 7.39 9.16
C LEU A 111 -1.57 5.95 8.64
N ASN A 112 -0.98 5.04 9.43
CA ASN A 112 -0.63 3.71 8.95
C ASN A 112 -1.73 2.66 9.13
N LEU A 113 -2.70 2.90 10.02
CA LEU A 113 -3.77 1.94 10.31
C LEU A 113 -5.16 2.52 10.07
N ASP A 114 -5.53 3.65 10.71
CA ASP A 114 -6.86 4.22 10.56
C ASP A 114 -7.11 4.66 9.11
N ALA A 115 -6.11 5.27 8.47
CA ALA A 115 -6.20 5.65 7.05
C ALA A 115 -6.38 4.44 6.11
N VAL A 116 -5.74 3.31 6.41
CA VAL A 116 -5.96 2.06 5.64
C VAL A 116 -7.40 1.58 5.82
N PHE A 117 -7.93 1.64 7.04
CA PHE A 117 -9.33 1.33 7.30
C PHE A 117 -10.27 2.24 6.51
N HIS A 118 -10.06 3.57 6.54
CA HIS A 118 -10.88 4.53 5.79
C HIS A 118 -10.88 4.23 4.29
N CYS A 119 -9.70 4.01 3.71
CA CYS A 119 -9.56 3.71 2.29
C CYS A 119 -10.22 2.37 1.93
N CYS A 120 -10.00 1.32 2.72
CA CYS A 120 -10.62 0.01 2.50
C CYS A 120 -12.14 0.10 2.58
N GLN A 121 -12.69 0.80 3.58
CA GLN A 121 -14.13 0.93 3.73
C GLN A 121 -14.76 1.65 2.55
N ALA A 122 -14.19 2.79 2.12
CA ALA A 122 -14.67 3.52 0.96
C ALA A 122 -14.54 2.70 -0.33
N GLY A 123 -13.40 2.04 -0.53
CA GLY A 123 -13.16 1.18 -1.70
C GLY A 123 -14.11 -0.01 -1.77
N VAL A 124 -14.32 -0.72 -0.66
CA VAL A 124 -15.24 -1.87 -0.60
C VAL A 124 -16.66 -1.46 -0.94
N ARG A 125 -17.15 -0.30 -0.45
CA ARG A 125 -18.49 0.21 -0.79
C ARG A 125 -18.67 0.40 -2.30
N GLU A 126 -17.66 0.89 -3.01
CA GLU A 126 -17.72 1.05 -4.47
C GLU A 126 -17.58 -0.29 -5.21
N MET A 127 -16.68 -1.15 -4.76
CA MET A 127 -16.45 -2.47 -5.36
C MET A 127 -17.66 -3.41 -5.23
N LEU A 128 -18.42 -3.32 -4.15
CA LEU A 128 -19.65 -4.08 -3.97
C LEU A 128 -20.74 -3.69 -4.98
N LYS A 129 -20.79 -2.44 -5.44
CA LYS A 129 -21.74 -1.99 -6.47
C LYS A 129 -21.48 -2.64 -7.82
N THR A 130 -20.21 -2.95 -8.12
CA THR A 130 -19.79 -3.54 -9.39
C THR A 130 -19.56 -5.03 -9.35
N GLY A 131 -19.55 -5.61 -8.13
CA GLY A 131 -19.33 -7.03 -7.90
C GLY A 131 -17.89 -7.50 -8.10
N TYR A 132 -16.89 -6.59 -8.19
CA TYR A 132 -15.47 -6.91 -8.38
C TYR A 132 -14.55 -5.98 -7.59
N GLY A 133 -13.45 -6.52 -7.06
CA GLY A 133 -12.42 -5.70 -6.41
C GLY A 133 -11.12 -6.43 -6.12
N ARG A 134 -10.03 -5.67 -6.10
CA ARG A 134 -8.71 -6.09 -5.63
C ARG A 134 -8.17 -5.02 -4.69
N ILE A 135 -7.92 -5.40 -3.46
CA ILE A 135 -7.33 -4.53 -2.44
C ILE A 135 -5.99 -5.11 -2.02
N VAL A 136 -4.94 -4.31 -2.12
CA VAL A 136 -3.59 -4.68 -1.68
C VAL A 136 -3.12 -3.67 -0.63
N ASN A 137 -3.05 -4.10 0.62
CA ASN A 137 -2.61 -3.26 1.72
C ASN A 137 -1.09 -3.36 1.91
N MET A 138 -0.43 -2.21 2.05
CA MET A 138 1.00 -2.17 2.32
C MET A 138 1.25 -2.32 3.83
N ALA A 139 1.53 -3.56 4.25
CA ALA A 139 2.02 -3.86 5.60
C ALA A 139 3.55 -3.69 5.66
N SER A 140 4.25 -4.49 6.42
CA SER A 140 5.71 -4.51 6.54
C SER A 140 6.14 -5.78 7.26
N ILE A 141 7.38 -6.21 7.04
CA ILE A 141 8.06 -7.21 7.87
C ILE A 141 8.04 -6.81 9.36
N ALA A 142 8.09 -5.51 9.66
CA ALA A 142 7.99 -4.99 11.02
C ALA A 142 6.65 -5.33 11.70
N GLY A 143 5.58 -5.53 10.94
CA GLY A 143 4.30 -6.00 11.45
C GLY A 143 4.28 -7.48 11.81
N LYS A 144 5.23 -8.28 11.31
CA LYS A 144 5.40 -9.70 11.63
C LYS A 144 6.37 -9.91 12.80
N GLU A 145 7.52 -9.24 12.76
CA GLU A 145 8.63 -9.48 13.69
C GLU A 145 8.69 -8.47 14.85
N GLY A 146 8.17 -7.24 14.65
CA GLY A 146 8.48 -6.10 15.50
C GLY A 146 9.90 -5.56 15.24
N ASN A 147 10.06 -4.25 15.27
CA ASN A 147 11.37 -3.60 15.18
C ASN A 147 11.62 -2.80 16.47
N PRO A 148 12.77 -3.00 17.15
CA PRO A 148 13.18 -2.14 18.25
C PRO A 148 13.16 -0.65 17.81
N ASN A 149 12.81 0.23 18.74
CA ASN A 149 12.70 1.68 18.55
C ASN A 149 11.62 2.16 17.57
N ALA A 150 10.84 1.25 16.96
CA ALA A 150 9.79 1.57 16.00
C ALA A 150 8.44 0.96 16.42
N VAL A 151 8.08 1.08 17.71
CA VAL A 151 6.92 0.39 18.30
C VAL A 151 5.61 0.76 17.63
N ALA A 152 5.35 2.04 17.36
CA ALA A 152 4.11 2.48 16.70
C ALA A 152 4.03 1.96 15.26
N TYR A 153 5.14 2.02 14.52
CA TYR A 153 5.19 1.48 13.16
C TYR A 153 4.90 -0.02 13.14
N SER A 154 5.58 -0.79 14.00
CA SER A 154 5.39 -2.24 14.10
C SER A 154 3.95 -2.59 14.47
N ALA A 155 3.39 -1.94 15.49
CA ALA A 155 2.01 -2.14 15.92
C ALA A 155 1.00 -1.79 14.80
N SER A 156 1.18 -0.65 14.13
CA SER A 156 0.30 -0.25 13.03
C SER A 156 0.32 -1.24 11.87
N LYS A 157 1.51 -1.74 11.49
CA LYS A 157 1.66 -2.70 10.40
C LYS A 157 1.16 -4.11 10.75
N ALA A 158 1.25 -4.51 12.03
CA ALA A 158 0.57 -5.70 12.55
C ALA A 158 -0.96 -5.54 12.49
N GLY A 159 -1.48 -4.35 12.84
CA GLY A 159 -2.89 -4.00 12.70
C GLY A 159 -3.39 -4.11 11.26
N VAL A 160 -2.61 -3.64 10.28
CA VAL A 160 -2.94 -3.79 8.84
C VAL A 160 -3.05 -5.26 8.42
N ILE A 161 -2.18 -6.13 8.95
CA ILE A 161 -2.27 -7.58 8.70
C ILE A 161 -3.57 -8.14 9.25
N GLY A 162 -3.93 -7.80 10.50
CA GLY A 162 -5.19 -8.22 11.13
C GLY A 162 -6.42 -7.72 10.37
N LEU A 163 -6.44 -6.43 10.01
CA LEU A 163 -7.49 -5.79 9.22
C LEU A 163 -7.69 -6.50 7.88
N THR A 164 -6.60 -6.77 7.15
CA THR A 164 -6.62 -7.48 5.87
C THR A 164 -7.25 -8.86 5.99
N LYS A 165 -6.88 -9.63 7.00
CA LYS A 165 -7.43 -10.96 7.25
C LYS A 165 -8.94 -10.92 7.53
N SER A 166 -9.40 -9.95 8.33
CA SER A 166 -10.81 -9.75 8.64
C SER A 166 -11.62 -9.45 7.39
N ILE A 167 -11.24 -8.40 6.65
CA ILE A 167 -11.97 -7.97 5.43
C ILE A 167 -11.93 -9.08 4.38
N GLY A 168 -10.78 -9.75 4.19
CA GLY A 168 -10.64 -10.83 3.22
C GLY A 168 -11.57 -12.02 3.49
N LYS A 169 -11.76 -12.39 4.76
CA LYS A 169 -12.70 -13.44 5.16
C LYS A 169 -14.15 -13.02 4.99
N GLU A 170 -14.49 -11.79 5.39
CA GLU A 170 -15.84 -11.25 5.26
C GLU A 170 -16.32 -11.21 3.80
N LEU A 171 -15.43 -10.83 2.89
CA LEU A 171 -15.75 -10.69 1.46
C LEU A 171 -15.47 -11.96 0.63
N ALA A 172 -15.10 -13.08 1.25
CA ALA A 172 -14.64 -14.29 0.56
C ALA A 172 -15.69 -14.88 -0.42
N THR A 173 -16.97 -14.71 -0.15
CA THR A 173 -18.08 -15.17 -1.01
C THR A 173 -18.37 -14.23 -2.19
N THR A 174 -17.72 -13.08 -2.25
CA THR A 174 -17.82 -12.12 -3.37
C THR A 174 -16.67 -12.34 -4.37
N GLN A 175 -16.58 -11.49 -5.41
CA GLN A 175 -15.42 -11.43 -6.29
C GLN A 175 -14.36 -10.39 -5.84
N ILE A 176 -14.45 -9.90 -4.60
CA ILE A 176 -13.47 -8.99 -4.01
C ILE A 176 -12.40 -9.80 -3.28
N ARG A 177 -11.12 -9.52 -3.58
CA ARG A 177 -9.97 -10.14 -2.90
C ARG A 177 -9.18 -9.06 -2.18
N VAL A 178 -8.85 -9.32 -0.92
CA VAL A 178 -8.15 -8.37 -0.04
C VAL A 178 -6.93 -9.06 0.53
N ASN A 179 -5.74 -8.59 0.15
CA ASN A 179 -4.47 -9.15 0.58
C ASN A 179 -3.53 -8.05 1.08
N CYS A 180 -2.48 -8.40 1.76
CA CYS A 180 -1.40 -7.47 2.08
C CYS A 180 -0.03 -8.01 1.70
N VAL A 181 0.92 -7.10 1.53
CA VAL A 181 2.33 -7.41 1.29
C VAL A 181 3.17 -6.97 2.49
N THR A 182 4.22 -7.72 2.81
CA THR A 182 5.15 -7.43 3.91
C THR A 182 6.57 -7.24 3.39
N PRO A 183 6.90 -6.07 2.81
CA PRO A 183 8.26 -5.77 2.36
C PRO A 183 9.24 -5.72 3.53
N ALA A 184 10.48 -6.16 3.29
CA ALA A 184 11.63 -5.79 4.10
C ALA A 184 12.13 -4.39 3.68
N ALA A 185 13.41 -4.08 3.90
CA ALA A 185 13.97 -2.83 3.45
C ALA A 185 14.10 -2.81 1.92
N ILE A 186 13.45 -1.82 1.32
CA ILE A 186 13.41 -1.60 -0.13
C ILE A 186 14.21 -0.35 -0.47
N ALA A 187 15.09 -0.43 -1.45
CA ALA A 187 15.84 0.71 -1.95
C ALA A 187 14.86 1.75 -2.52
N THR A 188 14.75 2.87 -1.84
CA THR A 188 13.98 4.06 -2.21
C THR A 188 14.83 5.27 -1.87
N ASP A 189 14.52 6.44 -2.43
CA ASP A 189 15.24 7.69 -2.17
C ASP A 189 15.43 7.98 -0.66
N MET A 190 14.54 7.48 0.17
CA MET A 190 14.63 7.60 1.63
C MET A 190 15.80 6.78 2.21
N LEU A 191 16.11 5.61 1.62
CA LEU A 191 17.22 4.76 2.08
C LEU A 191 18.59 5.20 1.53
N ASP A 192 18.62 5.98 0.47
CA ASP A 192 19.89 6.52 -0.05
C ASP A 192 20.48 7.58 0.88
N GLN A 193 19.70 8.09 1.84
CA GLN A 193 20.13 9.02 2.89
C GLN A 193 20.72 8.32 4.14
N LEU A 194 20.72 6.99 4.18
CA LEU A 194 21.23 6.22 5.32
C LEU A 194 22.76 6.13 5.28
N THR A 195 23.37 6.09 6.48
CA THR A 195 24.82 5.85 6.57
C THR A 195 25.19 4.46 6.02
N PRO A 196 26.40 4.27 5.48
CA PRO A 196 26.86 2.97 4.99
C PRO A 196 26.75 1.85 6.03
N GLU A 197 27.02 2.16 7.30
CA GLU A 197 26.98 1.22 8.42
C GLU A 197 25.54 0.76 8.67
N PHE A 198 24.59 1.71 8.68
CA PHE A 198 23.17 1.35 8.87
C PHE A 198 22.62 0.57 7.68
N ARG A 199 23.03 0.92 6.46
CA ARG A 199 22.68 0.17 5.25
C ARG A 199 23.21 -1.27 5.32
N ALA A 200 24.47 -1.46 5.73
CA ALA A 200 25.06 -2.78 5.94
C ALA A 200 24.32 -3.59 7.00
N TYR A 201 23.98 -2.96 8.14
CA TYR A 201 23.21 -3.60 9.21
C TYR A 201 21.83 -4.08 8.71
N VAL A 202 21.10 -3.23 8.00
CA VAL A 202 19.78 -3.60 7.46
C VAL A 202 19.89 -4.72 6.43
N THR A 203 20.90 -4.65 5.55
CA THR A 203 21.14 -5.65 4.52
C THR A 203 21.53 -7.01 5.12
N SER A 204 22.30 -7.03 6.22
CA SER A 204 22.70 -8.28 6.89
C SER A 204 21.51 -9.10 7.46
N LYS A 205 20.37 -8.45 7.63
CA LYS A 205 19.11 -9.09 8.05
C LYS A 205 18.34 -9.77 6.92
N ILE A 206 18.77 -9.56 5.66
CA ILE A 206 18.08 -10.07 4.47
C ILE A 206 18.91 -11.21 3.87
N PRO A 207 18.47 -12.48 3.94
CA PRO A 207 19.24 -13.63 3.44
C PRO A 207 19.67 -13.53 1.98
N VAL A 208 18.89 -12.87 1.11
CA VAL A 208 19.26 -12.60 -0.30
C VAL A 208 20.48 -11.67 -0.40
N GLY A 209 20.91 -11.01 0.68
CA GLY A 209 22.15 -10.22 0.75
C GLY A 209 22.06 -8.83 0.10
N ARG A 210 20.88 -8.34 -0.20
CA ARG A 210 20.65 -6.99 -0.75
C ARG A 210 19.32 -6.41 -0.33
N LEU A 211 19.17 -5.11 -0.47
CA LEU A 211 17.86 -4.47 -0.38
C LEU A 211 16.95 -4.94 -1.52
N GLY A 212 15.64 -5.01 -1.28
CA GLY A 212 14.66 -5.18 -2.33
C GLY A 212 14.59 -3.92 -3.23
N ARG A 213 14.10 -4.08 -4.46
CA ARG A 213 13.83 -2.96 -5.36
C ARG A 213 12.34 -2.65 -5.37
N ALA A 214 11.99 -1.39 -5.57
CA ALA A 214 10.61 -0.95 -5.63
C ALA A 214 9.81 -1.67 -6.74
N GLU A 215 10.47 -1.98 -7.86
CA GLU A 215 9.89 -2.72 -9.00
C GLU A 215 9.55 -4.17 -8.63
N GLU A 216 10.29 -4.79 -7.71
CA GLU A 216 9.99 -6.15 -7.23
C GLU A 216 8.69 -6.15 -6.41
N VAL A 217 8.52 -5.14 -5.55
CA VAL A 217 7.27 -4.92 -4.82
C VAL A 217 6.12 -4.61 -5.78
N ALA A 218 6.34 -3.72 -6.75
CA ALA A 218 5.34 -3.36 -7.75
C ALA A 218 4.90 -4.58 -8.59
N SER A 219 5.80 -5.52 -8.88
CA SER A 219 5.48 -6.76 -9.58
C SER A 219 4.50 -7.63 -8.81
N LEU A 220 4.79 -7.86 -7.53
CA LEU A 220 3.92 -8.65 -6.65
C LEU A 220 2.56 -7.97 -6.44
N VAL A 221 2.56 -6.66 -6.16
CA VAL A 221 1.32 -5.88 -5.98
C VAL A 221 0.45 -5.89 -7.23
N THR A 222 1.06 -5.76 -8.42
CA THR A 222 0.31 -5.80 -9.69
C THR A 222 -0.32 -7.17 -9.94
N TRP A 223 0.38 -8.27 -9.63
CA TRP A 223 -0.22 -9.60 -9.70
C TRP A 223 -1.38 -9.76 -8.70
N LEU A 224 -1.22 -9.31 -7.46
CA LEU A 224 -2.28 -9.33 -6.45
C LEU A 224 -3.50 -8.47 -6.84
N ALA A 225 -3.28 -7.42 -7.63
CA ALA A 225 -4.33 -6.55 -8.17
C ALA A 225 -4.99 -7.08 -9.45
N SER A 226 -4.47 -8.17 -10.03
CA SER A 226 -4.96 -8.74 -11.29
C SER A 226 -6.08 -9.75 -11.11
N GLU A 227 -6.71 -10.15 -12.20
CA GLU A 227 -7.72 -11.22 -12.23
C GLU A 227 -7.09 -12.60 -11.93
N GLU A 228 -5.79 -12.78 -12.15
CA GLU A 228 -5.07 -14.04 -11.85
C GLU A 228 -5.07 -14.35 -10.34
N CYS A 229 -5.08 -13.32 -9.48
CA CYS A 229 -5.23 -13.50 -8.03
C CYS A 229 -6.70 -13.75 -7.67
N SER A 230 -7.24 -14.89 -8.05
CA SER A 230 -8.66 -15.22 -7.87
C SER A 230 -8.95 -16.03 -6.61
N PHE A 231 -7.97 -16.80 -6.10
CA PHE A 231 -8.17 -17.74 -4.99
C PHE A 231 -7.46 -17.34 -3.69
N SER A 232 -6.70 -16.23 -3.69
CA SER A 232 -6.04 -15.71 -2.50
C SER A 232 -6.77 -14.49 -1.95
N THR A 233 -7.24 -14.58 -0.70
CA THR A 233 -7.84 -13.47 0.05
C THR A 233 -7.53 -13.60 1.53
N GLY A 234 -7.35 -12.48 2.24
CA GLY A 234 -6.90 -12.44 3.63
C GLY A 234 -5.45 -12.91 3.82
N ALA A 235 -4.70 -13.06 2.74
CA ALA A 235 -3.33 -13.58 2.78
C ALA A 235 -2.28 -12.48 3.00
N VAL A 236 -1.16 -12.89 3.58
CA VAL A 236 0.01 -12.05 3.83
C VAL A 236 1.12 -12.53 2.91
N PHE A 237 1.45 -11.74 1.90
CA PHE A 237 2.47 -12.06 0.92
C PHE A 237 3.80 -11.44 1.33
N ASP A 238 4.75 -12.30 1.67
CA ASP A 238 6.09 -11.86 2.04
C ASP A 238 6.91 -11.44 0.81
N ILE A 239 7.61 -10.32 0.94
CA ILE A 239 8.59 -9.85 -0.03
C ILE A 239 9.82 -9.29 0.72
N SER A 240 10.42 -10.15 1.56
CA SER A 240 11.47 -9.80 2.50
C SER A 240 12.86 -10.34 2.15
N GLY A 241 12.99 -11.02 1.01
CA GLY A 241 14.26 -11.65 0.64
C GLY A 241 14.67 -12.78 1.58
N GLY A 242 13.69 -13.50 2.14
CA GLY A 242 13.89 -14.62 3.04
C GLY A 242 14.02 -14.24 4.52
N ARG A 243 13.83 -12.95 4.87
CA ARG A 243 13.92 -12.50 6.27
C ARG A 243 12.79 -13.05 7.14
N ALA A 244 11.58 -13.14 6.61
CA ALA A 244 10.48 -13.85 7.25
C ALA A 244 10.05 -15.05 6.42
N THR A 245 9.64 -16.13 7.08
CA THR A 245 9.26 -17.41 6.45
C THR A 245 7.87 -17.91 6.85
N TYR A 246 7.06 -17.07 7.51
CA TYR A 246 5.71 -17.42 7.98
C TYR A 246 4.69 -16.32 7.65
#